data_8d9c1f166988899f1c22fde9944de46e
#
_entry.id   8d9c1f166988899f1c22fde9944de46e
#
_cell.length_a   1.000
_cell.length_b   1.000
_cell.length_c   1.000
_cell.angle_alpha   90.00
_cell.angle_beta   90.00
_cell.angle_gamma   90.00
#
_symmetry.space_group_name_H-M   'P 1'
#
loop_
_entity.id
_entity.type
_entity.pdbx_description
1 polymer ?
#
loop_
_entity_poly.entity_id
_entity_poly.type
_entity_poly.pdbx_seq_one_letter_code
_entity_poly.pdbx_strand_id
1 'polypeptide(L)'
;MMKNKKALIGIILFIVLIIAIIVIKYLTDNDKGDILTGKLTTVYVATGGGKEDFLNDEDVNKILRKKYKINAVFDTWSNGKTITKPLIRESVGLGSQNIINRMSSGEEFTILSVGVSKYDALFTSDQRFYDYYKLSPNKEAGESDRYTVLDGGLTLNTPIVIYSWKEVVDALINESIVTETDGVYYITDMNKLIDYILEGKKWSDIGLGSLYGNINIASTDPVSSSPGATYYGLLLSILSGGQVTFDNIENNLPKLKDFYIKSGYMNNTPADLFERYLKTGMGGEPMIVDYEKSMIDFANSSPDAFNQVKDDIRILYPTPTIWNSHCFTVFTDKGAKLYEALNDKEIGQIAWEKYGFRTGVTGGTYDVSSIGLGVPQTITSTVTSLKMDTYNRLIEYLK
;
A
#
# COMPACT_ATOMS: atom_id res chain seq x y z
N MET A 1 14.05 -52.75 47.49
CA MET A 1 13.21 -52.58 46.28
C MET A 1 12.12 -51.50 46.41
N MET A 2 11.65 -51.11 47.58
CA MET A 2 10.60 -50.08 47.75
C MET A 2 11.04 -48.59 47.60
N LYS A 3 12.31 -48.25 47.84
CA LYS A 3 12.81 -46.85 47.72
C LYS A 3 12.79 -46.33 46.24
N ASN A 4 13.08 -47.22 45.29
CA ASN A 4 13.12 -46.81 43.87
C ASN A 4 11.72 -46.59 43.26
N LYS A 5 10.66 -47.27 43.78
CA LYS A 5 9.28 -47.06 43.30
C LYS A 5 8.75 -45.67 43.69
N LYS A 6 9.07 -45.18 44.89
CA LYS A 6 8.63 -43.84 45.36
C LYS A 6 9.34 -42.73 44.56
N ALA A 7 10.63 -42.91 44.26
CA ALA A 7 11.39 -41.96 43.42
C ALA A 7 10.84 -41.90 41.99
N LEU A 8 10.49 -43.08 41.42
CA LEU A 8 9.94 -43.17 40.07
C LEU A 8 8.53 -42.51 39.99
N ILE A 9 7.70 -42.70 41.01
CA ILE A 9 6.39 -42.03 41.10
C ILE A 9 6.55 -40.54 41.20
N GLY A 10 7.52 -40.02 41.99
CA GLY A 10 7.84 -38.61 42.10
C GLY A 10 8.27 -37.98 40.76
N ILE A 11 9.12 -38.67 39.99
CA ILE A 11 9.54 -38.23 38.67
C ILE A 11 8.36 -38.19 37.69
N ILE A 12 7.51 -39.19 37.68
CA ILE A 12 6.31 -39.23 36.83
C ILE A 12 5.36 -38.09 37.15
N LEU A 13 5.10 -37.82 38.44
CA LEU A 13 4.25 -36.71 38.89
C LEU A 13 4.84 -35.36 38.50
N PHE A 14 6.18 -35.20 38.58
CA PHE A 14 6.87 -33.98 38.17
C PHE A 14 6.77 -33.75 36.65
N ILE A 15 6.93 -34.81 35.85
CA ILE A 15 6.76 -34.74 34.38
C ILE A 15 5.32 -34.39 34.03
N VAL A 16 4.35 -35.01 34.69
CA VAL A 16 2.91 -34.71 34.48
C VAL A 16 2.61 -33.23 34.85
N LEU A 17 3.20 -32.74 35.93
CA LEU A 17 3.05 -31.33 36.32
C LEU A 17 3.65 -30.38 35.30
N ILE A 18 4.85 -30.67 34.78
CA ILE A 18 5.49 -29.86 33.70
C ILE A 18 4.64 -29.87 32.45
N ILE A 19 4.14 -31.06 32.04
CA ILE A 19 3.26 -31.16 30.88
C ILE A 19 1.97 -30.38 31.13
N ALA A 20 1.38 -30.46 32.31
CA ALA A 20 0.17 -29.71 32.68
C ALA A 20 0.44 -28.18 32.66
N ILE A 21 1.59 -27.72 33.15
CA ILE A 21 1.99 -26.29 33.09
C ILE A 21 2.20 -25.84 31.63
N ILE A 22 2.85 -26.65 30.81
CA ILE A 22 3.04 -26.38 29.38
C ILE A 22 1.71 -26.31 28.65
N VAL A 23 0.82 -27.27 28.92
CA VAL A 23 -0.54 -27.31 28.34
C VAL A 23 -1.39 -26.14 28.85
N ILE A 24 -1.32 -25.80 30.13
CA ILE A 24 -2.01 -24.64 30.68
C ILE A 24 -1.45 -23.35 30.08
N LYS A 25 -0.13 -23.21 29.98
CA LYS A 25 0.50 -22.06 29.34
C LYS A 25 0.14 -21.98 27.85
N TYR A 26 0.08 -23.10 27.18
CA TYR A 26 -0.35 -23.20 25.77
C TYR A 26 -1.85 -22.90 25.58
N LEU A 27 -2.70 -23.26 26.54
CA LEU A 27 -4.13 -22.98 26.56
C LEU A 27 -4.48 -21.59 27.12
N THR A 28 -3.63 -21.02 27.96
CA THR A 28 -3.79 -19.63 28.46
C THR A 28 -3.18 -18.60 27.53
N ASP A 29 -2.34 -19.00 26.57
CA ASP A 29 -2.09 -18.25 25.35
C ASP A 29 -3.41 -18.27 24.56
N ASN A 30 -4.33 -17.39 24.96
CA ASN A 30 -5.75 -17.37 24.56
C ASN A 30 -5.98 -17.54 23.05
N ASP A 31 -5.00 -17.12 22.24
CA ASP A 31 -5.06 -17.17 20.79
C ASP A 31 -4.86 -18.59 20.23
N LYS A 32 -4.02 -19.42 20.88
CA LYS A 32 -3.76 -20.80 20.44
C LYS A 32 -4.85 -21.78 20.90
N GLY A 33 -5.44 -21.52 22.05
CA GLY A 33 -6.57 -22.33 22.58
C GLY A 33 -7.81 -22.25 21.69
N ASP A 34 -8.11 -21.07 21.14
CA ASP A 34 -9.25 -20.87 20.25
C ASP A 34 -9.06 -21.53 18.88
N ILE A 35 -7.83 -21.58 18.37
CA ILE A 35 -7.49 -22.31 17.13
C ILE A 35 -7.66 -23.83 17.33
N LEU A 36 -7.17 -24.36 18.45
CA LEU A 36 -7.24 -25.80 18.77
C LEU A 36 -8.67 -26.30 19.02
N THR A 37 -9.54 -25.43 19.51
CA THR A 37 -10.96 -25.82 19.79
C THR A 37 -11.85 -25.71 18.56
N GLY A 38 -11.34 -25.26 17.39
CA GLY A 38 -12.11 -25.11 16.16
C GLY A 38 -13.20 -24.06 16.24
N LYS A 39 -13.14 -23.14 17.22
CA LYS A 39 -14.11 -22.05 17.39
C LYS A 39 -13.93 -20.90 16.39
N LEU A 40 -12.72 -20.79 15.78
CA LEU A 40 -12.42 -19.74 14.83
C LEU A 40 -12.75 -20.15 13.40
N THR A 41 -13.32 -19.23 12.64
CA THR A 41 -13.49 -19.39 11.19
C THR A 41 -12.19 -18.98 10.50
N THR A 42 -11.53 -19.90 9.81
CA THR A 42 -10.35 -19.57 9.01
C THR A 42 -10.79 -18.99 7.67
N VAL A 43 -10.23 -17.82 7.34
CA VAL A 43 -10.46 -17.07 6.09
C VAL A 43 -9.15 -16.92 5.35
N TYR A 44 -9.10 -17.37 4.12
CA TYR A 44 -7.90 -17.29 3.26
C TYR A 44 -8.02 -16.13 2.29
N VAL A 45 -7.01 -15.27 2.27
CA VAL A 45 -6.97 -14.05 1.46
C VAL A 45 -5.69 -13.98 0.64
N ALA A 46 -5.83 -13.81 -0.67
CA ALA A 46 -4.70 -13.42 -1.50
C ALA A 46 -4.50 -11.91 -1.40
N THR A 47 -3.28 -11.44 -1.14
CA THR A 47 -3.00 -10.02 -0.94
C THR A 47 -1.81 -9.55 -1.78
N GLY A 48 -1.89 -8.31 -2.27
CA GLY A 48 -0.74 -7.58 -2.80
C GLY A 48 0.09 -6.97 -1.68
N GLY A 49 1.33 -6.56 -1.99
CA GLY A 49 2.28 -5.99 -1.03
C GLY A 49 1.89 -4.64 -0.45
N GLY A 50 2.71 -4.18 0.52
CA GLY A 50 2.65 -2.84 1.11
C GLY A 50 1.70 -2.67 2.29
N LYS A 51 1.11 -3.76 2.80
CA LYS A 51 0.24 -3.79 3.98
C LYS A 51 0.48 -4.98 4.90
N GLU A 52 1.60 -5.67 4.69
CA GLU A 52 1.95 -6.89 5.39
C GLU A 52 2.05 -6.68 6.90
N ASP A 53 2.72 -5.62 7.32
CA ASP A 53 2.91 -5.32 8.74
C ASP A 53 1.58 -5.02 9.43
N PHE A 54 0.68 -4.29 8.78
CA PHE A 54 -0.68 -4.08 9.27
C PHE A 54 -1.47 -5.39 9.38
N LEU A 55 -1.42 -6.24 8.35
CA LEU A 55 -2.17 -7.51 8.34
C LEU A 55 -1.63 -8.53 9.36
N ASN A 56 -0.35 -8.41 9.72
CA ASN A 56 0.30 -9.24 10.73
C ASN A 56 0.33 -8.61 12.13
N ASP A 57 -0.22 -7.40 12.30
CA ASP A 57 -0.27 -6.72 13.59
C ASP A 57 -0.99 -7.58 14.64
N GLU A 58 -0.38 -7.71 15.82
CA GLU A 58 -0.90 -8.54 16.90
C GLU A 58 -2.25 -8.05 17.42
N ASP A 59 -2.45 -6.72 17.51
CA ASP A 59 -3.69 -6.13 18.01
C ASP A 59 -4.81 -6.30 16.98
N VAL A 60 -4.52 -6.11 15.68
CA VAL A 60 -5.47 -6.41 14.59
C VAL A 60 -5.90 -7.87 14.65
N ASN A 61 -4.94 -8.80 14.71
CA ASN A 61 -5.24 -10.24 14.77
C ASN A 61 -5.99 -10.63 16.05
N LYS A 62 -5.72 -9.98 17.17
CA LYS A 62 -6.43 -10.16 18.44
C LYS A 62 -7.90 -9.70 18.34
N ILE A 63 -8.16 -8.56 17.69
CA ILE A 63 -9.54 -8.07 17.43
C ILE A 63 -10.26 -9.08 16.53
N LEU A 64 -9.65 -9.48 15.41
CA LEU A 64 -10.24 -10.47 14.49
C LEU A 64 -10.63 -11.76 15.21
N ARG A 65 -9.75 -12.31 16.05
CA ARG A 65 -10.00 -13.55 16.80
C ARG A 65 -11.02 -13.37 17.91
N LYS A 66 -10.87 -12.35 18.74
CA LYS A 66 -11.73 -12.20 19.93
C LYS A 66 -13.12 -11.68 19.61
N LYS A 67 -13.22 -10.63 18.79
CA LYS A 67 -14.49 -9.97 18.47
C LYS A 67 -15.24 -10.69 17.35
N TYR A 68 -14.54 -11.04 16.27
CA TYR A 68 -15.15 -11.59 15.06
C TYR A 68 -15.06 -13.12 14.93
N LYS A 69 -14.29 -13.79 15.80
CA LYS A 69 -14.03 -15.23 15.73
C LYS A 69 -13.41 -15.66 14.39
N ILE A 70 -12.52 -14.82 13.86
CA ILE A 70 -11.83 -15.02 12.59
C ILE A 70 -10.35 -15.31 12.84
N ASN A 71 -9.82 -16.33 12.16
CA ASN A 71 -8.41 -16.56 11.94
C ASN A 71 -8.11 -16.22 10.47
N ALA A 72 -7.63 -15.01 10.20
CA ALA A 72 -7.28 -14.58 8.85
C ALA A 72 -5.90 -15.11 8.46
N VAL A 73 -5.80 -15.66 7.25
CA VAL A 73 -4.56 -16.14 6.64
C VAL A 73 -4.35 -15.36 5.36
N PHE A 74 -3.31 -14.55 5.33
CA PHE A 74 -2.98 -13.69 4.20
C PHE A 74 -1.80 -14.30 3.43
N ASP A 75 -2.05 -14.67 2.18
CA ASP A 75 -1.03 -15.18 1.27
C ASP A 75 -0.62 -14.07 0.30
N THR A 76 0.67 -13.74 0.28
CA THR A 76 1.20 -12.78 -0.69
C THR A 76 1.63 -13.50 -1.96
N TRP A 77 1.25 -12.98 -3.11
CA TRP A 77 1.68 -13.47 -4.41
C TRP A 77 3.13 -13.09 -4.70
N SER A 78 3.96 -14.07 -5.01
CA SER A 78 5.33 -13.85 -5.47
C SER A 78 5.61 -14.66 -6.72
N ASN A 79 6.04 -13.98 -7.78
CA ASN A 79 6.46 -14.60 -9.06
C ASN A 79 5.49 -15.65 -9.62
N GLY A 80 4.19 -15.44 -9.47
CA GLY A 80 3.16 -16.38 -9.94
C GLY A 80 3.05 -17.66 -9.10
N LYS A 81 3.69 -17.74 -7.96
CA LYS A 81 3.52 -18.83 -6.99
C LYS A 81 2.84 -18.29 -5.76
N THR A 82 1.85 -19.02 -5.26
CA THR A 82 1.25 -18.74 -3.96
C THR A 82 2.22 -19.11 -2.87
N ILE A 83 2.57 -18.19 -2.00
CA ILE A 83 3.35 -18.50 -0.79
C ILE A 83 2.35 -18.92 0.27
N THR A 84 2.31 -20.20 0.60
CA THR A 84 1.39 -20.80 1.58
C THR A 84 1.85 -20.67 3.04
N LYS A 85 2.84 -19.84 3.32
CA LYS A 85 3.23 -19.52 4.70
C LYS A 85 2.60 -18.22 5.11
N PRO A 86 2.09 -18.08 6.35
CA PRO A 86 1.73 -16.77 6.87
C PRO A 86 2.92 -15.85 6.68
N LEU A 87 2.67 -14.66 6.20
CA LEU A 87 3.66 -13.66 5.82
C LEU A 87 4.67 -13.41 6.96
N ILE A 88 5.76 -14.12 6.94
CA ILE A 88 6.92 -13.82 7.75
C ILE A 88 7.91 -13.11 6.83
N ARG A 89 7.98 -11.80 6.94
CA ARG A 89 9.07 -10.84 6.61
C ARG A 89 9.90 -10.98 5.32
N GLU A 90 9.71 -11.95 4.45
CA GLU A 90 10.51 -12.14 3.23
C GLU A 90 9.67 -12.26 1.96
N SER A 91 8.55 -11.58 1.90
CA SER A 91 7.73 -11.63 0.71
C SER A 91 8.24 -10.64 -0.33
N VAL A 92 8.91 -11.15 -1.33
CA VAL A 92 8.98 -10.46 -2.63
C VAL A 92 7.58 -10.59 -3.25
N GLY A 93 6.63 -9.79 -2.75
CA GLY A 93 5.27 -9.79 -3.25
C GLY A 93 5.24 -9.29 -4.69
N LEU A 94 4.44 -9.92 -5.54
CA LEU A 94 4.02 -9.27 -6.78
C LEU A 94 3.21 -8.05 -6.36
N GLY A 95 3.69 -6.86 -6.69
CA GLY A 95 2.90 -5.65 -6.55
C GLY A 95 1.58 -5.80 -7.32
N SER A 96 0.53 -5.12 -6.90
CA SER A 96 -0.78 -5.13 -7.56
C SER A 96 -0.68 -4.89 -9.07
N GLN A 97 0.33 -4.13 -9.51
CA GLN A 97 0.63 -3.87 -10.89
C GLN A 97 1.02 -5.13 -11.69
N ASN A 98 1.86 -5.98 -11.12
CA ASN A 98 2.25 -7.23 -11.77
C ASN A 98 1.06 -8.19 -11.87
N ILE A 99 0.19 -8.17 -10.88
CA ILE A 99 -1.07 -8.90 -10.92
C ILE A 99 -1.94 -8.37 -12.07
N ILE A 100 -2.10 -7.04 -12.21
CA ILE A 100 -2.87 -6.41 -13.30
C ILE A 100 -2.26 -6.74 -14.67
N ASN A 101 -0.95 -6.62 -14.82
CA ASN A 101 -0.28 -6.90 -16.09
C ASN A 101 -0.47 -8.35 -16.54
N ARG A 102 -0.46 -9.30 -15.62
CA ARG A 102 -0.74 -10.70 -15.91
C ARG A 102 -2.19 -10.95 -16.26
N MET A 103 -3.14 -10.35 -15.54
CA MET A 103 -4.56 -10.44 -15.91
C MET A 103 -4.83 -9.95 -17.32
N SER A 104 -4.17 -8.87 -17.73
CA SER A 104 -4.25 -8.35 -19.10
C SER A 104 -3.64 -9.29 -20.13
N SER A 105 -2.69 -10.16 -19.75
CA SER A 105 -2.06 -11.14 -20.64
C SER A 105 -2.80 -12.50 -20.69
N GLY A 106 -3.85 -12.68 -19.91
CA GLY A 106 -4.58 -13.95 -19.81
C GLY A 106 -3.90 -15.03 -18.97
N GLU A 107 -2.65 -14.81 -18.52
CA GLU A 107 -1.90 -15.81 -17.73
C GLU A 107 -2.47 -16.00 -16.33
N GLU A 108 -3.06 -14.98 -15.78
CA GLU A 108 -3.56 -15.01 -14.40
C GLU A 108 -4.90 -15.67 -14.21
N PHE A 109 -5.74 -15.69 -15.21
CA PHE A 109 -6.95 -16.51 -15.15
C PHE A 109 -6.60 -17.98 -14.85
N THR A 110 -5.49 -18.47 -15.37
CA THR A 110 -5.02 -19.83 -15.09
C THR A 110 -4.42 -19.96 -13.68
N ILE A 111 -3.71 -18.97 -13.18
CA ILE A 111 -3.12 -18.99 -11.84
C ILE A 111 -4.19 -18.76 -10.78
N LEU A 112 -5.08 -17.82 -10.97
CA LEU A 112 -6.25 -17.63 -10.13
C LEU A 112 -7.20 -18.82 -10.23
N SER A 113 -7.40 -19.44 -11.39
CA SER A 113 -8.24 -20.62 -11.53
C SER A 113 -7.73 -21.83 -10.76
N VAL A 114 -6.43 -21.99 -10.62
CA VAL A 114 -5.81 -23.04 -9.80
C VAL A 114 -5.77 -22.65 -8.31
N GLY A 115 -5.65 -21.36 -8.00
CA GLY A 115 -5.49 -20.83 -6.64
C GLY A 115 -6.78 -20.39 -5.95
N VAL A 116 -7.72 -19.80 -6.67
CA VAL A 116 -8.94 -19.19 -6.09
C VAL A 116 -9.92 -20.19 -5.53
N SER A 117 -9.83 -21.47 -5.90
CA SER A 117 -10.56 -22.50 -5.14
C SER A 117 -10.17 -22.53 -3.65
N LYS A 118 -9.11 -21.81 -3.24
CA LYS A 118 -8.59 -21.73 -1.88
C LYS A 118 -8.87 -20.40 -1.19
N TYR A 119 -9.13 -19.31 -1.92
CA TYR A 119 -9.26 -17.98 -1.32
C TYR A 119 -10.72 -17.59 -1.14
N ASP A 120 -10.99 -17.02 0.02
CA ASP A 120 -12.28 -16.43 0.37
C ASP A 120 -12.39 -14.98 -0.09
N ALA A 121 -11.24 -14.33 -0.32
CA ALA A 121 -11.17 -12.94 -0.77
C ALA A 121 -9.82 -12.60 -1.42
N LEU A 122 -9.80 -11.44 -2.10
CA LEU A 122 -8.60 -10.81 -2.64
C LEU A 122 -8.46 -9.42 -2.03
N PHE A 123 -7.25 -9.03 -1.59
CA PHE A 123 -6.97 -7.73 -1.01
C PHE A 123 -5.84 -7.03 -1.76
N THR A 124 -6.19 -6.26 -2.77
CA THR A 124 -5.24 -5.56 -3.64
C THR A 124 -4.94 -4.15 -3.15
N SER A 125 -3.83 -3.60 -3.63
CA SER A 125 -3.46 -2.19 -3.40
C SER A 125 -3.92 -1.29 -4.55
N ASP A 126 -4.93 -1.72 -5.32
CA ASP A 126 -5.40 -0.98 -6.47
C ASP A 126 -6.88 -1.28 -6.73
N GLN A 127 -7.68 -0.22 -6.76
CA GLN A 127 -9.13 -0.28 -6.99
C GLN A 127 -9.50 -0.88 -8.35
N ARG A 128 -8.65 -0.70 -9.38
CA ARG A 128 -8.89 -1.23 -10.73
C ARG A 128 -9.14 -2.72 -10.75
N PHE A 129 -8.54 -3.44 -9.80
CA PHE A 129 -8.78 -4.87 -9.61
C PHE A 129 -10.19 -5.18 -9.19
N TYR A 130 -10.65 -4.50 -8.15
CA TYR A 130 -12.00 -4.65 -7.66
C TYR A 130 -13.02 -4.29 -8.75
N ASP A 131 -12.79 -3.18 -9.45
CA ASP A 131 -13.65 -2.73 -10.53
C ASP A 131 -13.65 -3.74 -11.69
N TYR A 132 -12.49 -4.30 -12.05
CA TYR A 132 -12.39 -5.32 -13.08
C TYR A 132 -13.22 -6.56 -12.74
N TYR A 133 -13.07 -7.12 -11.53
CA TYR A 133 -13.85 -8.27 -11.09
C TYR A 133 -15.34 -7.98 -11.01
N LYS A 134 -15.70 -6.78 -10.57
CA LYS A 134 -17.11 -6.37 -10.41
C LYS A 134 -17.79 -6.10 -11.74
N LEU A 135 -17.05 -5.55 -12.71
CA LEU A 135 -17.59 -5.16 -14.03
C LEU A 135 -17.42 -6.24 -15.10
N SER A 136 -16.50 -7.17 -14.94
CA SER A 136 -16.38 -8.30 -15.84
C SER A 136 -17.60 -9.19 -15.64
N PRO A 137 -18.56 -9.19 -16.57
CA PRO A 137 -19.66 -10.13 -16.48
C PRO A 137 -19.06 -11.52 -16.59
N ASN A 138 -19.17 -12.26 -15.52
CA ASN A 138 -18.70 -13.61 -15.44
C ASN A 138 -19.02 -14.40 -16.68
N LYS A 139 -18.01 -15.07 -17.22
CA LYS A 139 -18.15 -16.41 -17.72
C LYS A 139 -18.30 -16.54 -19.20
N GLU A 140 -17.27 -17.06 -19.78
CA GLU A 140 -17.47 -18.01 -20.87
C GLU A 140 -18.34 -19.18 -20.33
N ALA A 141 -19.33 -19.59 -21.11
CA ALA A 141 -20.26 -20.62 -20.71
C ALA A 141 -19.51 -21.90 -20.30
N GLY A 142 -19.54 -22.25 -19.00
CA GLY A 142 -18.86 -23.40 -18.44
C GLY A 142 -17.89 -23.14 -17.31
N GLU A 143 -17.52 -21.88 -17.02
CA GLU A 143 -16.72 -21.56 -15.83
C GLU A 143 -17.57 -21.57 -14.55
N SER A 144 -16.99 -22.12 -13.50
CA SER A 144 -17.68 -22.25 -12.21
C SER A 144 -17.91 -20.91 -11.55
N ASP A 145 -18.99 -20.79 -10.74
CA ASP A 145 -19.39 -19.60 -9.97
C ASP A 145 -18.35 -19.08 -8.95
N ARG A 146 -17.14 -19.61 -8.96
CA ARG A 146 -16.07 -19.40 -7.98
C ARG A 146 -15.51 -17.98 -7.95
N TYR A 147 -15.79 -17.16 -8.96
CA TYR A 147 -15.29 -15.80 -9.11
C TYR A 147 -16.36 -14.73 -9.06
N THR A 148 -17.56 -15.08 -8.64
CA THR A 148 -18.60 -14.07 -8.43
C THR A 148 -18.21 -13.21 -7.25
N VAL A 149 -18.07 -11.91 -7.46
CA VAL A 149 -17.90 -10.95 -6.39
C VAL A 149 -19.22 -10.85 -5.62
N LEU A 150 -19.20 -11.28 -4.37
CA LEU A 150 -20.37 -11.21 -3.50
C LEU A 150 -20.49 -9.85 -2.83
N ASP A 151 -19.35 -9.26 -2.44
CA ASP A 151 -19.25 -8.01 -1.71
C ASP A 151 -17.85 -7.43 -1.85
N GLY A 152 -17.57 -6.32 -1.19
CA GLY A 152 -16.24 -5.71 -1.10
C GLY A 152 -16.24 -4.21 -1.36
N GLY A 153 -15.06 -3.64 -1.36
CA GLY A 153 -14.84 -2.24 -1.57
C GLY A 153 -13.60 -1.72 -0.89
N LEU A 154 -13.53 -0.41 -0.74
CA LEU A 154 -12.43 0.28 -0.12
C LEU A 154 -12.29 -0.09 1.36
N THR A 155 -11.10 -0.51 1.76
CA THR A 155 -10.76 -0.83 3.16
C THR A 155 -9.68 0.10 3.69
N LEU A 156 -8.56 0.22 2.96
CA LEU A 156 -7.45 1.09 3.30
C LEU A 156 -7.17 2.05 2.15
N ASN A 157 -6.69 3.24 2.48
CA ASN A 157 -6.43 4.28 1.50
C ASN A 157 -5.18 5.07 1.86
N THR A 158 -4.47 5.56 0.85
CA THR A 158 -3.34 6.47 1.04
C THR A 158 -3.18 7.33 -0.21
N PRO A 159 -2.97 8.65 -0.10
CA PRO A 159 -2.75 9.48 -1.27
C PRO A 159 -1.32 9.32 -1.79
N ILE A 160 -1.12 9.59 -3.08
CA ILE A 160 0.20 9.86 -3.64
C ILE A 160 0.66 11.24 -3.14
N VAL A 161 1.89 11.30 -2.66
CA VAL A 161 2.57 12.51 -2.23
C VAL A 161 3.97 12.59 -2.85
N ILE A 162 4.61 13.75 -2.73
CA ILE A 162 6.02 13.92 -3.07
C ILE A 162 6.75 14.28 -1.79
N TYR A 163 7.75 13.49 -1.41
CA TYR A 163 8.66 13.86 -0.34
C TYR A 163 9.78 14.71 -0.89
N SER A 164 10.15 15.71 -0.13
CA SER A 164 11.20 16.64 -0.50
C SER A 164 11.90 17.21 0.74
N TRP A 165 12.89 18.01 0.51
CA TRP A 165 13.72 18.64 1.52
C TRP A 165 13.35 20.11 1.68
N LYS A 166 13.43 20.64 2.89
CA LYS A 166 13.04 22.02 3.19
C LYS A 166 13.59 23.04 2.20
N GLU A 167 14.88 22.99 1.89
CA GLU A 167 15.51 23.95 0.97
C GLU A 167 14.94 23.86 -0.46
N VAL A 168 14.65 22.64 -0.92
CA VAL A 168 14.00 22.40 -2.22
C VAL A 168 12.59 22.99 -2.22
N VAL A 169 11.85 22.77 -1.14
CA VAL A 169 10.48 23.28 -1.00
C VAL A 169 10.45 24.79 -0.93
N ASP A 170 11.38 25.41 -0.21
CA ASP A 170 11.52 26.86 -0.13
C ASP A 170 11.79 27.47 -1.53
N ALA A 171 12.63 26.82 -2.36
CA ALA A 171 12.85 27.25 -3.74
C ALA A 171 11.59 27.09 -4.61
N LEU A 172 10.84 26.01 -4.46
CA LEU A 172 9.59 25.79 -5.19
C LEU A 172 8.47 26.77 -4.76
N ILE A 173 8.47 27.21 -3.51
CA ILE A 173 7.56 28.28 -3.02
C ILE A 173 7.91 29.61 -3.70
N ASN A 174 9.19 29.96 -3.78
CA ASN A 174 9.62 31.18 -4.47
C ASN A 174 9.22 31.18 -5.96
N GLU A 175 9.17 30.02 -6.58
CA GLU A 175 8.68 29.82 -7.95
C GLU A 175 7.14 29.77 -8.04
N SER A 176 6.41 29.88 -6.94
CA SER A 176 4.94 29.73 -6.89
C SER A 176 4.43 28.38 -7.42
N ILE A 177 5.24 27.33 -7.30
CA ILE A 177 4.88 25.94 -7.61
C ILE A 177 4.25 25.28 -6.38
N VAL A 178 4.79 25.59 -5.19
CA VAL A 178 4.31 25.09 -3.91
C VAL A 178 3.71 26.24 -3.10
N THR A 179 2.63 25.95 -2.38
CA THR A 179 2.01 26.85 -1.42
C THR A 179 1.93 26.15 -0.07
N GLU A 180 2.32 26.85 1.00
CA GLU A 180 2.13 26.38 2.37
C GLU A 180 0.82 26.96 2.94
N THR A 181 0.03 26.11 3.56
CA THR A 181 -1.22 26.51 4.25
C THR A 181 -1.33 25.72 5.54
N ASP A 182 -1.36 26.40 6.68
CA ASP A 182 -1.46 25.80 8.00
C ASP A 182 -0.43 24.68 8.28
N GLY A 183 0.81 24.89 7.81
CA GLY A 183 1.91 23.92 7.95
C GLY A 183 1.85 22.75 6.96
N VAL A 184 0.88 22.71 6.07
CA VAL A 184 0.75 21.70 5.00
C VAL A 184 1.25 22.29 3.67
N TYR A 185 2.04 21.54 2.93
CA TYR A 185 2.62 21.97 1.67
C TYR A 185 1.88 21.34 0.49
N TYR A 186 1.39 22.19 -0.43
CA TYR A 186 0.64 21.78 -1.62
C TYR A 186 1.38 22.14 -2.89
N ILE A 187 1.53 21.20 -3.82
CA ILE A 187 1.96 21.53 -5.18
C ILE A 187 0.71 22.02 -5.92
N THR A 188 0.59 23.33 -6.03
CA THR A 188 -0.56 23.99 -6.66
C THR A 188 -0.41 24.20 -8.15
N ASP A 189 0.83 24.15 -8.66
CA ASP A 189 1.12 24.22 -10.10
C ASP A 189 2.02 23.07 -10.55
N MET A 190 1.45 21.89 -10.65
CA MET A 190 2.14 20.70 -11.13
C MET A 190 2.49 20.80 -12.62
N ASN A 191 1.72 21.54 -13.44
CA ASN A 191 2.03 21.75 -14.83
C ASN A 191 3.35 22.52 -15.01
N LYS A 192 3.55 23.59 -14.23
CA LYS A 192 4.80 24.35 -14.23
C LYS A 192 6.00 23.50 -13.83
N LEU A 193 5.82 22.63 -12.82
CA LEU A 193 6.88 21.70 -12.40
C LEU A 193 7.22 20.68 -13.48
N ILE A 194 6.21 20.13 -14.16
CA ILE A 194 6.40 19.25 -15.32
C ILE A 194 7.15 19.97 -16.44
N ASP A 195 6.77 21.21 -16.75
CA ASP A 195 7.42 22.01 -17.79
C ASP A 195 8.89 22.28 -17.46
N TYR A 196 9.22 22.59 -16.21
CA TYR A 196 10.61 22.75 -15.76
C TYR A 196 11.45 21.49 -15.98
N ILE A 197 10.89 20.32 -15.69
CA ILE A 197 11.54 19.02 -15.92
C ILE A 197 11.73 18.78 -17.42
N LEU A 198 10.71 19.05 -18.22
CA LEU A 198 10.75 18.88 -19.68
C LEU A 198 11.72 19.84 -20.39
N GLU A 199 11.86 21.05 -19.88
CA GLU A 199 12.83 22.05 -20.37
C GLU A 199 14.26 21.72 -19.92
N GLY A 200 14.44 20.82 -18.96
CA GLY A 200 15.73 20.49 -18.37
C GLY A 200 16.27 21.62 -17.50
N LYS A 201 15.39 22.40 -16.87
CA LYS A 201 15.74 23.48 -15.95
C LYS A 201 16.55 22.93 -14.77
N LYS A 202 17.59 23.63 -14.36
CA LYS A 202 18.47 23.22 -13.28
C LYS A 202 18.00 23.77 -11.94
N TRP A 203 18.39 23.13 -10.86
CA TRP A 203 18.17 23.62 -9.50
C TRP A 203 18.77 25.02 -9.29
N SER A 204 19.94 25.28 -9.88
CA SER A 204 20.58 26.63 -9.85
C SER A 204 19.73 27.72 -10.49
N ASP A 205 18.88 27.38 -11.46
CA ASP A 205 18.04 28.35 -12.18
C ASP A 205 16.85 28.84 -11.33
N ILE A 206 16.55 28.13 -10.26
CA ILE A 206 15.54 28.52 -9.25
C ILE A 206 16.15 28.91 -7.90
N GLY A 207 17.44 29.32 -7.90
CA GLY A 207 18.12 29.84 -6.73
C GLY A 207 18.76 28.77 -5.82
N LEU A 208 18.70 27.48 -6.16
CA LEU A 208 19.28 26.39 -5.38
C LEU A 208 20.63 25.94 -5.96
N GLY A 209 21.61 26.85 -5.93
CA GLY A 209 22.93 26.61 -6.52
C GLY A 209 23.80 25.59 -5.78
N SER A 210 23.42 25.21 -4.55
CA SER A 210 24.05 24.13 -3.79
C SER A 210 23.71 22.75 -4.33
N LEU A 211 22.63 22.61 -5.09
CA LEU A 211 22.16 21.36 -5.65
C LEU A 211 22.50 21.24 -7.13
N TYR A 212 23.23 20.16 -7.47
CA TYR A 212 23.67 19.93 -8.83
C TYR A 212 22.61 19.20 -9.66
N GLY A 213 22.57 19.52 -10.96
CA GLY A 213 21.74 18.82 -11.94
C GLY A 213 20.42 19.50 -12.26
N ASN A 214 19.62 18.81 -13.04
CA ASN A 214 18.31 19.28 -13.47
C ASN A 214 17.25 18.99 -12.41
N ILE A 215 16.19 19.79 -12.42
CA ILE A 215 14.98 19.53 -11.62
C ILE A 215 14.40 18.19 -12.07
N ASN A 216 14.17 17.30 -11.12
CA ASN A 216 13.58 15.99 -11.35
C ASN A 216 12.78 15.51 -10.15
N ILE A 217 11.88 14.58 -10.39
CA ILE A 217 11.12 13.84 -9.38
C ILE A 217 11.38 12.37 -9.64
N ALA A 218 12.02 11.69 -8.70
CA ALA A 218 12.19 10.25 -8.81
C ALA A 218 10.90 9.51 -8.46
N SER A 219 10.56 8.50 -9.23
CA SER A 219 9.44 7.60 -8.98
C SER A 219 9.85 6.15 -9.18
N THR A 220 8.95 5.24 -8.84
CA THR A 220 9.08 3.84 -9.28
C THR A 220 8.60 3.71 -10.72
N ASP A 221 9.10 2.68 -11.42
CA ASP A 221 8.75 2.42 -12.81
C ASP A 221 7.24 2.13 -12.99
N PRO A 222 6.50 2.95 -13.76
CA PRO A 222 5.08 2.77 -13.97
C PRO A 222 4.71 1.45 -14.66
N VAL A 223 5.64 0.82 -15.37
CA VAL A 223 5.41 -0.45 -16.08
C VAL A 223 5.38 -1.64 -15.10
N SER A 224 6.11 -1.55 -14.00
CA SER A 224 6.30 -2.67 -13.06
C SER A 224 5.79 -2.39 -11.64
N SER A 225 5.48 -1.14 -11.31
CA SER A 225 5.15 -0.70 -9.95
C SER A 225 3.82 0.05 -9.90
N SER A 226 2.97 -0.33 -8.95
CA SER A 226 1.66 0.31 -8.73
C SER A 226 1.76 1.79 -8.35
N PRO A 227 2.66 2.23 -7.43
CA PRO A 227 2.84 3.66 -7.14
C PRO A 227 3.27 4.46 -8.37
N GLY A 228 4.23 3.94 -9.14
CA GLY A 228 4.65 4.57 -10.39
C GLY A 228 3.49 4.71 -11.37
N ALA A 229 2.75 3.63 -11.59
CA ALA A 229 1.57 3.66 -12.47
C ALA A 229 0.50 4.66 -12.00
N THR A 230 0.25 4.72 -10.70
CA THR A 230 -0.71 5.67 -10.10
C THR A 230 -0.24 7.11 -10.27
N TYR A 231 1.06 7.37 -10.06
CA TYR A 231 1.65 8.69 -10.26
C TYR A 231 1.57 9.13 -11.73
N TYR A 232 1.92 8.27 -12.69
CA TYR A 232 1.80 8.60 -14.11
C TYR A 232 0.34 8.79 -14.54
N GLY A 233 -0.60 8.08 -13.92
CA GLY A 233 -2.03 8.32 -14.08
C GLY A 233 -2.45 9.70 -13.55
N LEU A 234 -1.88 10.13 -12.43
CA LEU A 234 -2.07 11.48 -11.88
C LEU A 234 -1.53 12.54 -12.84
N LEU A 235 -0.28 12.38 -13.32
CA LEU A 235 0.32 13.32 -14.27
C LEU A 235 -0.52 13.45 -15.53
N LEU A 236 -0.99 12.33 -16.07
CA LEU A 236 -1.85 12.31 -17.26
C LEU A 236 -3.16 13.06 -17.01
N SER A 237 -3.77 12.87 -15.84
CA SER A 237 -5.00 13.58 -15.45
C SER A 237 -4.77 15.09 -15.32
N ILE A 238 -3.65 15.51 -14.74
CA ILE A 238 -3.27 16.92 -14.62
C ILE A 238 -3.04 17.54 -16.01
N LEU A 239 -2.27 16.88 -16.86
CA LEU A 239 -1.99 17.33 -18.23
C LEU A 239 -3.27 17.40 -19.09
N SER A 240 -4.25 16.56 -18.80
CA SER A 240 -5.54 16.55 -19.51
C SER A 240 -6.56 17.55 -18.95
N GLY A 241 -6.20 18.29 -17.89
CA GLY A 241 -7.10 19.23 -17.24
C GLY A 241 -8.25 18.53 -16.49
N GLY A 242 -8.11 17.28 -16.10
CA GLY A 242 -9.11 16.52 -15.35
C GLY A 242 -9.28 15.07 -15.80
N GLN A 243 -10.50 14.65 -16.07
CA GLN A 243 -10.79 13.25 -16.34
C GLN A 243 -10.17 12.76 -17.66
N VAL A 244 -9.39 11.68 -17.58
CA VAL A 244 -8.83 10.97 -18.74
C VAL A 244 -9.81 9.89 -19.20
N THR A 245 -10.04 9.87 -20.51
CA THR A 245 -10.86 8.87 -21.18
C THR A 245 -10.06 8.23 -22.31
N PHE A 246 -10.53 7.10 -22.81
CA PHE A 246 -9.91 6.45 -23.97
C PHE A 246 -9.86 7.36 -25.21
N ASP A 247 -10.83 8.28 -25.35
CA ASP A 247 -10.92 9.19 -26.49
C ASP A 247 -9.93 10.37 -26.40
N ASN A 248 -9.54 10.81 -25.20
CA ASN A 248 -8.69 11.98 -25.02
C ASN A 248 -7.24 11.67 -24.56
N ILE A 249 -6.93 10.41 -24.25
CA ILE A 249 -5.63 10.01 -23.73
C ILE A 249 -4.48 10.35 -24.68
N GLU A 250 -4.67 10.16 -25.97
CA GLU A 250 -3.62 10.32 -26.99
C GLU A 250 -3.02 11.73 -27.03
N ASN A 251 -3.78 12.74 -26.63
CA ASN A 251 -3.34 14.15 -26.69
C ASN A 251 -2.13 14.43 -25.80
N ASN A 252 -1.99 13.72 -24.68
CA ASN A 252 -0.95 13.98 -23.67
C ASN A 252 0.08 12.85 -23.51
N LEU A 253 -0.12 11.71 -24.16
CA LEU A 253 0.83 10.61 -24.11
C LEU A 253 2.25 10.99 -24.58
N PRO A 254 2.44 11.75 -25.67
CA PRO A 254 3.78 12.17 -26.08
C PRO A 254 4.51 12.99 -25.02
N LYS A 255 3.84 13.98 -24.43
CA LYS A 255 4.42 14.82 -23.37
C LYS A 255 4.77 13.98 -22.13
N LEU A 256 3.91 13.03 -21.78
CA LEU A 256 4.15 12.13 -20.66
C LEU A 256 5.28 11.13 -20.93
N LYS A 257 5.44 10.67 -22.17
CA LYS A 257 6.58 9.81 -22.58
C LYS A 257 7.90 10.57 -22.50
N ASP A 258 7.94 11.84 -22.91
CA ASP A 258 9.12 12.68 -22.74
C ASP A 258 9.48 12.87 -21.27
N PHE A 259 8.49 13.07 -20.41
CA PHE A 259 8.68 13.11 -18.97
C PHE A 259 9.25 11.79 -18.43
N TYR A 260 8.70 10.65 -18.87
CA TYR A 260 9.18 9.31 -18.51
C TYR A 260 10.65 9.11 -18.90
N ILE A 261 11.02 9.47 -20.11
CA ILE A 261 12.41 9.37 -20.60
C ILE A 261 13.35 10.25 -19.76
N LYS A 262 12.92 11.48 -19.42
CA LYS A 262 13.74 12.43 -18.63
C LYS A 262 13.86 12.05 -17.16
N SER A 263 12.95 11.27 -16.63
CA SER A 263 13.03 10.73 -15.27
C SER A 263 14.20 9.74 -15.09
N GLY A 264 14.72 9.18 -16.17
CA GLY A 264 15.93 8.33 -16.16
C GLY A 264 15.71 6.99 -15.43
N TYR A 265 16.69 6.60 -14.60
CA TYR A 265 16.59 5.35 -13.84
C TYR A 265 15.50 5.43 -12.78
N MET A 266 14.64 4.42 -12.76
CA MET A 266 13.57 4.28 -11.78
C MET A 266 13.75 3.03 -10.93
N ASN A 267 13.43 3.13 -9.66
CA ASN A 267 13.44 2.00 -8.75
C ASN A 267 12.27 1.05 -9.04
N ASN A 268 12.46 -0.22 -8.72
CA ASN A 268 11.40 -1.22 -8.90
C ASN A 268 10.38 -1.20 -7.76
N THR A 269 10.78 -0.79 -6.56
CA THR A 269 9.91 -0.76 -5.38
C THR A 269 9.92 0.60 -4.68
N PRO A 270 8.80 1.00 -4.05
CA PRO A 270 8.74 2.21 -3.22
C PRO A 270 9.71 2.14 -2.04
N ALA A 271 9.85 0.98 -1.41
CA ALA A 271 10.73 0.80 -0.25
C ALA A 271 12.19 1.11 -0.60
N ASP A 272 12.69 0.62 -1.76
CA ASP A 272 14.05 0.91 -2.22
C ASP A 272 14.24 2.41 -2.52
N LEU A 273 13.23 3.06 -3.11
CA LEU A 273 13.25 4.48 -3.41
C LEU A 273 13.26 5.32 -2.12
N PHE A 274 12.40 4.97 -1.17
CA PHE A 274 12.30 5.66 0.11
C PHE A 274 13.59 5.49 0.94
N GLU A 275 14.14 4.28 0.99
CA GLU A 275 15.42 4.02 1.66
C GLU A 275 16.56 4.84 1.02
N ARG A 276 16.61 4.91 -0.31
CA ARG A 276 17.60 5.71 -1.04
C ARG A 276 17.44 7.20 -0.74
N TYR A 277 16.21 7.72 -0.70
CA TYR A 277 15.91 9.09 -0.33
C TYR A 277 16.49 9.45 1.04
N LEU A 278 16.23 8.61 2.05
CA LEU A 278 16.74 8.85 3.41
C LEU A 278 18.26 8.72 3.49
N LYS A 279 18.88 7.80 2.74
CA LYS A 279 20.32 7.56 2.79
C LYS A 279 21.15 8.59 2.03
N THR A 280 20.66 9.05 0.88
CA THR A 280 21.42 9.95 0.02
C THR A 280 21.12 11.42 0.25
N GLY A 281 20.04 11.73 0.95
CA GLY A 281 19.65 13.08 1.28
C GLY A 281 19.27 13.92 0.05
N MET A 282 19.16 15.22 0.24
CA MET A 282 18.80 16.20 -0.80
C MET A 282 19.69 16.10 -2.04
N GLY A 283 20.98 15.83 -1.85
CA GLY A 283 21.96 15.77 -2.95
C GLY A 283 21.77 14.60 -3.91
N GLY A 284 21.22 13.49 -3.42
CA GLY A 284 20.95 12.31 -4.23
C GLY A 284 19.52 12.26 -4.74
N GLU A 285 18.56 12.53 -3.86
CA GLU A 285 17.13 12.47 -4.17
C GLU A 285 16.42 13.74 -3.66
N PRO A 286 16.39 14.80 -4.47
CA PRO A 286 15.73 16.07 -4.10
C PRO A 286 14.23 15.94 -3.90
N MET A 287 13.58 15.14 -4.73
CA MET A 287 12.14 14.85 -4.68
C MET A 287 11.88 13.39 -5.06
N ILE A 288 11.03 12.72 -4.29
CA ILE A 288 10.57 11.36 -4.61
C ILE A 288 9.05 11.26 -4.51
N VAL A 289 8.47 10.41 -5.34
CA VAL A 289 7.05 10.03 -5.26
C VAL A 289 6.90 8.82 -4.36
N ASP A 290 5.99 8.91 -3.41
CA ASP A 290 5.60 7.76 -2.60
C ASP A 290 4.19 7.97 -2.01
N TYR A 291 3.77 7.09 -1.14
CA TYR A 291 2.51 7.16 -0.40
C TYR A 291 2.66 7.97 0.89
N GLU A 292 1.65 8.73 1.27
CA GLU A 292 1.60 9.42 2.57
C GLU A 292 1.93 8.47 3.74
N LYS A 293 1.41 7.25 3.69
CA LYS A 293 1.62 6.25 4.73
C LYS A 293 3.09 5.92 5.00
N SER A 294 3.96 5.98 3.99
CA SER A 294 5.36 5.56 4.13
C SER A 294 6.13 6.42 5.13
N MET A 295 5.87 7.73 5.17
CA MET A 295 6.48 8.63 6.14
C MET A 295 5.90 8.45 7.55
N ILE A 296 4.58 8.19 7.64
CA ILE A 296 3.91 7.97 8.93
C ILE A 296 4.39 6.64 9.54
N ASP A 297 4.48 5.61 8.72
CA ASP A 297 5.02 4.30 9.12
C ASP A 297 6.48 4.43 9.58
N PHE A 298 7.31 5.17 8.84
CA PHE A 298 8.69 5.46 9.24
C PHE A 298 8.78 6.21 10.58
N ALA A 299 7.94 7.23 10.78
CA ALA A 299 7.90 8.00 12.02
C ALA A 299 7.54 7.11 13.22
N ASN A 300 6.64 6.15 13.03
CA ASN A 300 6.17 5.25 14.08
C ASN A 300 7.11 4.05 14.30
N SER A 301 7.67 3.48 13.24
CA SER A 301 8.53 2.30 13.32
C SER A 301 9.97 2.62 13.71
N SER A 302 10.44 3.84 13.41
CA SER A 302 11.83 4.27 13.64
C SER A 302 11.92 5.71 14.17
N PRO A 303 11.33 6.00 15.35
CA PRO A 303 11.20 7.38 15.86
C PRO A 303 12.53 8.09 16.07
N ASP A 304 13.58 7.37 16.47
CA ASP A 304 14.90 7.98 16.65
C ASP A 304 15.53 8.44 15.33
N ALA A 305 15.38 7.64 14.27
CA ALA A 305 15.86 7.99 12.93
C ALA A 305 15.00 9.12 12.33
N PHE A 306 13.69 9.04 12.52
CA PHE A 306 12.77 10.09 12.07
C PHE A 306 13.07 11.44 12.72
N ASN A 307 13.32 11.47 14.02
CA ASN A 307 13.67 12.71 14.76
C ASN A 307 14.96 13.38 14.25
N GLN A 308 15.85 12.65 13.59
CA GLN A 308 17.07 13.22 12.99
C GLN A 308 16.82 13.96 11.68
N VAL A 309 15.73 13.65 10.97
CA VAL A 309 15.47 14.17 9.62
C VAL A 309 14.16 14.96 9.50
N LYS A 310 13.27 14.89 10.49
CA LYS A 310 11.92 15.50 10.40
C LYS A 310 11.92 17.01 10.16
N ASP A 311 12.92 17.72 10.65
CA ASP A 311 12.99 19.18 10.50
C ASP A 311 13.39 19.57 9.08
N ASP A 312 14.05 18.68 8.33
CA ASP A 312 14.53 18.90 6.97
C ASP A 312 13.58 18.32 5.90
N ILE A 313 12.74 17.36 6.24
CA ILE A 313 11.81 16.71 5.31
C ILE A 313 10.48 17.47 5.22
N ARG A 314 9.88 17.49 4.03
CA ARG A 314 8.53 18.00 3.78
C ARG A 314 7.72 17.00 2.97
N ILE A 315 6.43 16.90 3.29
CA ILE A 315 5.44 16.16 2.50
C ILE A 315 4.72 17.17 1.61
N LEU A 316 4.80 16.99 0.31
CA LEU A 316 4.12 17.83 -0.69
C LEU A 316 2.91 17.10 -1.25
N TYR A 317 1.74 17.70 -1.14
CA TYR A 317 0.49 17.16 -1.68
C TYR A 317 0.21 17.79 -3.04
N PRO A 318 0.28 17.02 -4.16
CA PRO A 318 -0.20 17.51 -5.44
C PRO A 318 -1.68 17.92 -5.35
N THR A 319 -2.05 19.00 -6.00
CA THR A 319 -3.42 19.51 -6.01
C THR A 319 -3.89 19.67 -7.45
N PRO A 320 -4.63 18.70 -7.99
CA PRO A 320 -5.18 17.50 -7.32
C PRO A 320 -4.14 16.40 -7.06
N THR A 321 -4.41 15.54 -6.08
CA THR A 321 -3.71 14.27 -5.91
C THR A 321 -4.59 13.09 -6.35
N ILE A 322 -4.09 11.86 -6.15
CA ILE A 322 -4.80 10.63 -6.46
C ILE A 322 -4.70 9.65 -5.28
N TRP A 323 -5.78 8.97 -5.00
CA TRP A 323 -5.81 7.93 -3.99
C TRP A 323 -5.26 6.61 -4.52
N ASN A 324 -4.42 5.96 -3.74
CA ASN A 324 -4.14 4.55 -3.86
C ASN A 324 -5.07 3.77 -2.93
N SER A 325 -6.11 3.21 -3.51
CA SER A 325 -7.21 2.58 -2.78
C SER A 325 -7.01 1.07 -2.71
N HIS A 326 -6.81 0.57 -1.49
CA HIS A 326 -6.70 -0.86 -1.22
C HIS A 326 -8.11 -1.43 -1.05
N CYS A 327 -8.57 -2.15 -2.06
CA CYS A 327 -9.89 -2.72 -2.09
C CYS A 327 -9.89 -4.21 -1.73
N PHE A 328 -10.86 -4.59 -0.94
CA PHE A 328 -11.12 -5.98 -0.57
C PHE A 328 -12.21 -6.53 -1.48
N THR A 329 -11.95 -7.63 -2.15
CA THR A 329 -12.89 -8.29 -3.08
C THR A 329 -13.32 -9.61 -2.46
N VAL A 330 -14.59 -9.78 -2.21
CA VAL A 330 -15.18 -10.90 -1.48
C VAL A 330 -15.73 -11.97 -2.44
N PHE A 331 -15.33 -13.22 -2.25
CA PHE A 331 -15.80 -14.36 -3.03
C PHE A 331 -16.64 -15.35 -2.26
N THR A 332 -16.60 -15.32 -0.92
CA THR A 332 -17.37 -16.23 -0.05
C THR A 332 -17.97 -15.50 1.14
N ASP A 333 -18.94 -16.11 1.81
CA ASP A 333 -19.52 -15.60 3.06
C ASP A 333 -18.46 -15.42 4.18
N LYS A 334 -17.41 -16.24 4.17
CA LYS A 334 -16.31 -16.07 5.13
C LYS A 334 -15.50 -14.82 4.81
N GLY A 335 -15.23 -14.56 3.53
CA GLY A 335 -14.61 -13.33 3.06
C GLY A 335 -15.41 -12.09 3.44
N ALA A 336 -16.76 -12.15 3.34
CA ALA A 336 -17.65 -11.06 3.72
C ALA A 336 -17.53 -10.72 5.22
N LYS A 337 -17.44 -11.70 6.09
CA LYS A 337 -17.22 -11.48 7.53
C LYS A 337 -15.89 -10.82 7.83
N LEU A 338 -14.84 -11.20 7.11
CA LEU A 338 -13.52 -10.56 7.27
C LEU A 338 -13.54 -9.13 6.73
N TYR A 339 -14.23 -8.88 5.61
CA TYR A 339 -14.40 -7.52 5.07
C TYR A 339 -15.11 -6.59 6.07
N GLU A 340 -16.18 -7.06 6.69
CA GLU A 340 -16.87 -6.34 7.77
C GLU A 340 -15.90 -6.07 8.94
N ALA A 341 -15.16 -7.10 9.37
CA ALA A 341 -14.21 -6.97 10.47
C ALA A 341 -13.06 -5.99 10.17
N LEU A 342 -12.50 -5.98 8.97
CA LEU A 342 -11.44 -5.05 8.58
C LEU A 342 -11.92 -3.58 8.51
N ASN A 343 -13.22 -3.35 8.39
CA ASN A 343 -13.83 -2.03 8.49
C ASN A 343 -14.24 -1.64 9.92
N ASP A 344 -13.81 -2.40 10.92
CA ASP A 344 -14.00 -2.07 12.34
C ASP A 344 -13.26 -0.79 12.71
N LYS A 345 -13.88 0.03 13.56
CA LYS A 345 -13.32 1.32 13.98
C LYS A 345 -11.97 1.17 14.71
N GLU A 346 -11.83 0.15 15.56
CA GLU A 346 -10.58 -0.09 16.30
C GLU A 346 -9.46 -0.54 15.36
N ILE A 347 -9.77 -1.39 14.37
CA ILE A 347 -8.83 -1.80 13.32
C ILE A 347 -8.44 -0.60 12.45
N GLY A 348 -9.43 0.24 12.10
CA GLY A 348 -9.16 1.48 11.35
C GLY A 348 -8.26 2.46 12.11
N GLN A 349 -8.40 2.55 13.43
CA GLN A 349 -7.52 3.36 14.28
C GLN A 349 -6.09 2.82 14.27
N ILE A 350 -5.90 1.51 14.41
CA ILE A 350 -4.57 0.86 14.31
C ILE A 350 -3.96 1.09 12.92
N ALA A 351 -4.77 0.96 11.86
CA ALA A 351 -4.31 1.19 10.49
C ALA A 351 -3.72 2.60 10.30
N TRP A 352 -4.35 3.61 10.90
CA TRP A 352 -3.84 4.98 10.87
C TRP A 352 -2.65 5.19 11.80
N GLU A 353 -2.83 4.93 13.10
CA GLU A 353 -1.87 5.31 14.13
C GLU A 353 -0.53 4.59 14.00
N LYS A 354 -0.52 3.33 13.56
CA LYS A 354 0.71 2.56 13.41
C LYS A 354 1.25 2.58 11.98
N TYR A 355 0.38 2.55 10.97
CA TYR A 355 0.76 2.27 9.58
C TYR A 355 0.44 3.40 8.60
N GLY A 356 -0.17 4.47 9.05
CA GLY A 356 -0.48 5.65 8.23
C GLY A 356 -1.55 5.44 7.15
N PHE A 357 -2.31 4.35 7.23
CA PHE A 357 -3.41 4.13 6.31
C PHE A 357 -4.66 4.90 6.74
N ARG A 358 -5.18 5.71 5.85
CA ARG A 358 -6.54 6.22 5.96
C ARG A 358 -7.51 5.10 5.63
N THR A 359 -8.64 5.06 6.30
CA THR A 359 -9.64 4.00 6.09
C THR A 359 -10.82 4.50 5.27
N GLY A 360 -11.57 3.57 4.66
CA GLY A 360 -12.83 3.86 3.99
C GLY A 360 -13.98 4.14 4.96
N VAL A 361 -13.77 3.97 6.27
CA VAL A 361 -14.79 4.21 7.28
C VAL A 361 -15.03 5.72 7.40
N THR A 362 -16.22 6.16 7.04
CA THR A 362 -16.62 7.56 7.14
C THR A 362 -16.66 8.03 8.61
N GLY A 363 -16.05 9.18 8.88
CA GLY A 363 -16.10 9.83 10.21
C GLY A 363 -14.95 9.44 11.15
N GLY A 364 -13.91 8.76 10.67
CA GLY A 364 -12.65 8.60 11.41
C GLY A 364 -11.93 9.96 11.50
N THR A 365 -11.66 10.40 12.73
CA THR A 365 -10.71 11.51 12.97
C THR A 365 -9.33 10.92 13.11
N TYR A 366 -8.42 11.36 12.24
CA TYR A 366 -7.01 10.97 12.31
C TYR A 366 -6.29 11.99 13.18
N ASP A 367 -5.52 11.53 14.16
CA ASP A 367 -4.60 12.44 14.85
C ASP A 367 -3.36 12.66 13.99
N VAL A 368 -3.40 13.72 13.21
CA VAL A 368 -2.29 14.13 12.33
C VAL A 368 -1.27 15.00 13.05
N SER A 369 -1.60 15.52 14.24
CA SER A 369 -0.75 16.45 14.98
C SER A 369 0.49 15.77 15.58
N SER A 370 0.37 14.48 15.90
CA SER A 370 1.45 13.69 16.48
C SER A 370 2.62 13.44 15.51
N ILE A 371 2.38 13.53 14.20
CA ILE A 371 3.38 13.26 13.18
C ILE A 371 4.36 14.43 12.99
N GLY A 372 3.89 15.68 13.18
CA GLY A 372 4.72 16.89 13.10
C GLY A 372 5.24 17.26 11.71
N LEU A 373 4.64 16.73 10.64
CA LEU A 373 5.07 16.92 9.24
C LEU A 373 4.02 17.55 8.32
N GLY A 374 3.07 18.30 8.83
CA GLY A 374 2.08 18.95 7.97
C GLY A 374 1.23 17.98 7.17
N VAL A 375 0.66 16.98 7.83
CA VAL A 375 -0.31 16.05 7.24
C VAL A 375 -1.70 16.67 7.33
N PRO A 376 -2.44 16.82 6.21
CA PRO A 376 -3.77 17.42 6.24
C PRO A 376 -4.80 16.46 6.83
N GLN A 377 -5.72 16.98 7.64
CA GLN A 377 -6.82 16.20 8.18
C GLN A 377 -7.69 15.61 7.05
N THR A 378 -7.92 16.40 6.02
CA THR A 378 -8.79 16.03 4.90
C THR A 378 -8.13 16.40 3.58
N ILE A 379 -8.23 15.52 2.59
CA ILE A 379 -7.78 15.76 1.23
C ILE A 379 -9.01 15.96 0.36
N THR A 380 -9.17 17.19 -0.16
CA THR A 380 -10.40 17.61 -0.87
C THR A 380 -10.23 17.67 -2.39
N SER A 381 -9.01 17.83 -2.89
CA SER A 381 -8.74 17.92 -4.32
C SER A 381 -8.09 16.64 -4.82
N THR A 382 -8.85 15.81 -5.52
CA THR A 382 -8.41 14.51 -6.02
C THR A 382 -8.91 14.25 -7.43
N VAL A 383 -8.17 13.41 -8.17
CA VAL A 383 -8.63 12.80 -9.42
C VAL A 383 -8.95 11.33 -9.20
N THR A 384 -9.77 10.78 -10.07
CA THR A 384 -10.09 9.35 -10.08
C THR A 384 -8.99 8.54 -10.76
N SER A 385 -8.79 7.30 -10.31
CA SER A 385 -7.91 6.35 -10.98
C SER A 385 -8.36 6.10 -12.41
N LEU A 386 -7.39 5.89 -13.31
CA LEU A 386 -7.68 5.54 -14.71
C LEU A 386 -8.48 4.25 -14.76
N LYS A 387 -9.40 4.16 -15.73
CA LYS A 387 -10.04 2.88 -16.05
C LYS A 387 -9.01 1.92 -16.67
N MET A 388 -9.30 0.64 -16.64
CA MET A 388 -8.37 -0.41 -17.06
C MET A 388 -7.92 -0.26 -18.53
N ASP A 389 -8.81 0.08 -19.44
CA ASP A 389 -8.51 0.31 -20.86
C ASP A 389 -7.55 1.51 -21.05
N THR A 390 -7.86 2.62 -20.43
CA THR A 390 -7.03 3.84 -20.43
C THR A 390 -5.67 3.59 -19.78
N TYR A 391 -5.67 2.86 -18.68
CA TYR A 391 -4.44 2.45 -18.00
C TYR A 391 -3.56 1.55 -18.89
N ASN A 392 -4.13 0.53 -19.49
CA ASN A 392 -3.40 -0.39 -20.40
C ASN A 392 -2.79 0.39 -21.57
N ARG A 393 -3.53 1.34 -22.14
CA ARG A 393 -3.03 2.21 -23.20
C ARG A 393 -1.85 3.07 -22.76
N LEU A 394 -1.93 3.64 -21.55
CA LEU A 394 -0.82 4.40 -20.97
C LEU A 394 0.44 3.52 -20.83
N ILE A 395 0.32 2.34 -20.21
CA ILE A 395 1.45 1.44 -19.99
C ILE A 395 2.04 0.93 -21.30
N GLU A 396 1.21 0.60 -22.27
CA GLU A 396 1.66 0.21 -23.61
C GLU A 396 2.48 1.31 -24.29
N TYR A 397 2.05 2.56 -24.16
CA TYR A 397 2.75 3.70 -24.74
C TYR A 397 4.09 4.00 -24.05
N LEU A 398 4.19 3.76 -22.73
CA LEU A 398 5.41 3.97 -21.96
C LEU A 398 6.46 2.87 -22.19
N LYS A 399 6.09 1.67 -22.57
CA LYS A 399 7.02 0.60 -22.99
C LYS A 399 7.74 0.99 -24.26
#